data_58a1cb8beb51d86c935babd6931fd150
#
_entry.id   58a1cb8beb51d86c935babd6931fd150
#
_cell.length_a   1.000
_cell.length_b   1.000
_cell.length_c   1.000
_cell.angle_alpha   90.00
_cell.angle_beta   90.00
_cell.angle_gamma   90.00
#
_symmetry.space_group_name_H-M   'P 1'
#
loop_
_entity.id
_entity.type
_entity.pdbx_description
1 polymer ?
#
loop_
_entity_poly.entity_id
_entity_poly.type
_entity_poly.pdbx_seq_one_letter_code
_entity_poly.pdbx_strand_id
1 'polypeptide(L)'
;AVVAASTAMTAGETFFRVYQETISYKALAGLTRGHKRTVTDEQLLECFASLIAIGNYFSPLNPDAPVVIEDLEINPFAFAEYLMYPLDGLCRFALPQRQAVPRPAAKIEKLLHPASIGIIGVSAKEHNVGRIILKNILANGFDPARVLIIHPGIKQIDGVAAAPSLDAIQQKLDLLILAVSADQIQELVNQISERDLAESVILVPGGMGEVLGSE
;
A
#
# COMPACT_ATOMS: atom_id res chain seq x y z
N ALA A 1 -21.44 4.78 -8.44
CA ALA A 1 -20.13 4.22 -8.03
C ALA A 1 -19.08 5.30 -8.21
N VAL A 2 -18.15 5.40 -7.28
CA VAL A 2 -16.94 6.23 -7.38
C VAL A 2 -15.81 5.33 -7.89
N VAL A 3 -15.02 5.83 -8.86
CA VAL A 3 -13.84 5.15 -9.38
C VAL A 3 -12.62 5.98 -9.00
N ALA A 4 -11.63 5.34 -8.40
CA ALA A 4 -10.38 5.98 -8.00
C ALA A 4 -9.18 5.18 -8.53
N ALA A 5 -8.10 5.89 -8.87
CA ALA A 5 -6.85 5.29 -9.31
C ALA A 5 -5.66 6.20 -8.96
N SER A 6 -4.49 5.60 -8.78
CA SER A 6 -3.25 6.33 -8.58
C SER A 6 -2.73 6.86 -9.92
N THR A 7 -2.47 8.15 -10.04
CA THR A 7 -1.90 8.74 -11.25
C THR A 7 -0.49 8.21 -11.55
N ALA A 8 0.27 7.84 -10.53
CA ALA A 8 1.63 7.32 -10.67
C ALA A 8 1.68 5.86 -11.19
N MET A 9 0.57 5.11 -11.05
CA MET A 9 0.54 3.67 -11.35
C MET A 9 -0.47 3.30 -12.44
N THR A 10 -1.25 4.27 -12.93
CA THR A 10 -2.37 3.99 -13.83
C THR A 10 -2.19 4.74 -15.14
N ALA A 11 -2.22 4.01 -16.26
CA ALA A 11 -2.32 4.62 -17.58
C ALA A 11 -3.77 5.05 -17.88
N GLY A 12 -3.96 6.06 -18.73
CA GLY A 12 -5.26 6.57 -19.11
C GLY A 12 -6.20 5.49 -19.66
N GLU A 13 -5.70 4.59 -20.49
CA GLU A 13 -6.47 3.47 -21.04
C GLU A 13 -6.95 2.48 -19.96
N THR A 14 -6.13 2.24 -18.94
CA THR A 14 -6.50 1.37 -17.82
C THR A 14 -7.60 2.00 -16.98
N PHE A 15 -7.48 3.30 -16.70
CA PHE A 15 -8.53 4.05 -16.00
C PHE A 15 -9.82 4.09 -16.81
N PHE A 16 -9.73 4.31 -18.11
CA PHE A 16 -10.87 4.37 -19.01
C PHE A 16 -11.68 3.06 -18.99
N ARG A 17 -11.03 1.91 -19.00
CA ARG A 17 -11.73 0.60 -18.91
C ARG A 17 -12.56 0.48 -17.62
N VAL A 18 -12.03 0.94 -16.50
CA VAL A 18 -12.76 0.94 -15.23
C VAL A 18 -13.90 1.97 -15.26
N TYR A 19 -13.67 3.14 -15.87
CA TYR A 19 -14.68 4.17 -16.03
C TYR A 19 -15.87 3.71 -16.90
N GLN A 20 -15.64 2.89 -17.91
CA GLN A 20 -16.68 2.34 -18.78
C GLN A 20 -17.75 1.53 -18.03
N GLU A 21 -17.43 1.00 -16.87
CA GLU A 21 -18.39 0.29 -16.03
C GLU A 21 -19.33 1.21 -15.24
N THR A 22 -19.04 2.50 -15.20
CA THR A 22 -19.83 3.48 -14.44
C THR A 22 -21.13 3.87 -15.13
N ILE A 23 -22.10 4.33 -14.34
CA ILE A 23 -23.36 4.89 -14.88
C ILE A 23 -23.07 6.17 -15.65
N SER A 24 -22.11 6.98 -15.21
CA SER A 24 -21.70 8.23 -15.88
C SER A 24 -21.22 7.97 -17.30
N TYR A 25 -20.34 6.97 -17.51
CA TYR A 25 -19.94 6.60 -18.86
C TYR A 25 -21.12 6.14 -19.70
N LYS A 26 -21.96 5.24 -19.17
CA LYS A 26 -23.12 4.72 -19.90
C LYS A 26 -24.08 5.82 -20.37
N ALA A 27 -24.28 6.85 -19.54
CA ALA A 27 -25.08 8.01 -19.91
C ALA A 27 -24.41 8.84 -21.02
N LEU A 28 -23.13 9.17 -20.88
CA LEU A 28 -22.35 9.95 -21.85
C LEU A 28 -22.18 9.22 -23.19
N ALA A 29 -22.02 7.92 -23.16
CA ALA A 29 -21.90 7.06 -24.34
C ALA A 29 -23.26 6.75 -25.02
N GLY A 30 -24.38 7.25 -24.45
CA GLY A 30 -25.72 7.00 -24.99
C GLY A 30 -26.21 5.56 -24.80
N LEU A 31 -25.67 4.83 -23.84
CA LEU A 31 -26.02 3.43 -23.54
C LEU A 31 -27.19 3.31 -22.56
N THR A 32 -27.72 4.42 -22.07
CA THR A 32 -28.89 4.44 -21.18
C THR A 32 -30.13 4.95 -21.91
N ARG A 33 -31.31 4.47 -21.48
CA ARG A 33 -32.57 4.81 -22.13
C ARG A 33 -32.82 6.32 -22.14
N GLY A 34 -33.10 6.87 -23.35
CA GLY A 34 -33.40 8.28 -23.53
C GLY A 34 -32.17 9.21 -23.68
N HIS A 35 -30.98 8.68 -23.58
CA HIS A 35 -29.74 9.44 -23.78
C HIS A 35 -29.14 9.19 -25.17
N LYS A 36 -28.61 10.25 -25.78
CA LYS A 36 -27.76 10.15 -26.97
C LYS A 36 -26.31 10.31 -26.55
N ARG A 37 -25.39 9.76 -27.34
CA ARG A 37 -23.96 9.97 -27.12
C ARG A 37 -23.64 11.46 -27.18
N THR A 38 -22.92 11.97 -26.17
CA THR A 38 -22.55 13.38 -26.04
C THR A 38 -21.06 13.64 -26.15
N VAL A 39 -20.24 12.61 -26.03
CA VAL A 39 -18.76 12.66 -26.09
C VAL A 39 -18.23 11.38 -26.71
N THR A 40 -17.09 11.44 -27.41
CA THR A 40 -16.43 10.26 -27.94
C THR A 40 -15.53 9.61 -26.88
N ASP A 41 -15.18 8.35 -27.11
CA ASP A 41 -14.28 7.63 -26.20
C ASP A 41 -12.87 8.21 -26.25
N GLU A 42 -12.44 8.68 -27.40
CA GLU A 42 -11.15 9.35 -27.62
C GLU A 42 -11.04 10.63 -26.77
N GLN A 43 -12.10 11.43 -26.73
CA GLN A 43 -12.14 12.65 -25.90
C GLN A 43 -12.05 12.35 -24.40
N LEU A 44 -12.72 11.29 -23.95
CA LEU A 44 -12.63 10.86 -22.55
C LEU A 44 -11.23 10.34 -22.23
N LEU A 45 -10.62 9.55 -23.11
CA LEU A 45 -9.26 9.06 -22.95
C LEU A 45 -8.24 10.20 -22.89
N GLU A 46 -8.36 11.18 -23.78
CA GLU A 46 -7.49 12.36 -23.81
C GLU A 46 -7.63 13.19 -22.53
N CYS A 47 -8.86 13.38 -22.04
CA CYS A 47 -9.10 14.06 -20.79
C CYS A 47 -8.44 13.34 -19.61
N PHE A 48 -8.63 12.03 -19.48
CA PHE A 48 -8.03 11.27 -18.39
C PHE A 48 -6.50 11.22 -18.48
N ALA A 49 -5.94 11.08 -19.69
CA ALA A 49 -4.51 11.13 -19.90
C ALA A 49 -3.93 12.49 -19.48
N SER A 50 -4.63 13.58 -19.81
CA SER A 50 -4.24 14.95 -19.42
C SER A 50 -4.28 15.15 -17.91
N LEU A 51 -5.34 14.69 -17.23
CA LEU A 51 -5.46 14.79 -15.78
C LEU A 51 -4.38 13.96 -15.07
N ILE A 52 -4.08 12.77 -15.58
CA ILE A 52 -2.98 11.92 -15.06
C ILE A 52 -1.63 12.64 -15.26
N ALA A 53 -1.39 13.22 -16.42
CA ALA A 53 -0.17 13.96 -16.71
C ALA A 53 0.01 15.17 -15.78
N ILE A 54 -1.06 15.94 -15.56
CA ILE A 54 -1.08 17.07 -14.60
C ILE A 54 -0.77 16.55 -13.19
N GLY A 55 -1.47 15.50 -12.73
CA GLY A 55 -1.26 14.93 -11.42
C GLY A 55 0.16 14.42 -11.20
N ASN A 56 0.79 13.83 -12.22
CA ASN A 56 2.18 13.38 -12.15
C ASN A 56 3.18 14.53 -12.18
N TYR A 57 2.96 15.52 -13.05
CA TYR A 57 3.87 16.67 -13.18
C TYR A 57 3.89 17.52 -11.91
N PHE A 58 2.75 17.78 -11.29
CA PHE A 58 2.61 18.55 -10.06
C PHE A 58 2.58 17.68 -8.78
N SER A 59 3.05 16.46 -8.87
CA SER A 59 3.14 15.53 -7.75
C SER A 59 4.25 15.92 -6.77
N PRO A 60 4.08 15.69 -5.45
CA PRO A 60 5.16 15.81 -4.49
C PRO A 60 6.32 14.84 -4.75
N LEU A 61 6.12 13.85 -5.63
CA LEU A 61 7.14 12.89 -6.07
C LEU A 61 8.00 13.43 -7.21
N ASN A 62 7.58 14.49 -7.87
CA ASN A 62 8.37 15.13 -8.93
C ASN A 62 9.28 16.22 -8.31
N PRO A 63 10.61 16.03 -8.29
CA PRO A 63 11.52 17.00 -7.68
C PRO A 63 11.58 18.33 -8.44
N ASP A 64 11.16 18.34 -9.70
CA ASP A 64 11.19 19.53 -10.59
C ASP A 64 9.85 20.27 -10.61
N ALA A 65 8.86 19.80 -9.86
CA ALA A 65 7.57 20.46 -9.80
C ALA A 65 7.71 21.88 -9.20
N PRO A 66 7.24 22.94 -9.89
CA PRO A 66 7.31 24.31 -9.37
C PRO A 66 6.35 24.53 -8.18
N VAL A 67 5.25 23.78 -8.15
CA VAL A 67 4.25 23.72 -7.09
C VAL A 67 3.73 22.28 -6.99
N VAL A 68 3.18 21.91 -5.85
CA VAL A 68 2.49 20.63 -5.64
C VAL A 68 1.00 20.88 -5.63
N ILE A 69 0.25 20.20 -6.48
CA ILE A 69 -1.22 20.21 -6.44
C ILE A 69 -1.66 19.23 -5.34
N GLU A 70 -2.38 19.77 -4.37
CA GLU A 70 -2.98 19.00 -3.26
C GLU A 70 -4.37 18.51 -3.64
N ASP A 71 -5.11 19.32 -4.43
CA ASP A 71 -6.46 19.03 -4.85
C ASP A 71 -6.76 19.75 -6.17
N LEU A 72 -7.37 19.04 -7.10
CA LEU A 72 -7.87 19.58 -8.37
C LEU A 72 -9.25 19.01 -8.65
N GLU A 73 -10.26 19.83 -8.53
CA GLU A 73 -11.64 19.49 -8.89
C GLU A 73 -12.03 20.24 -10.16
N ILE A 74 -12.66 19.53 -11.09
CA ILE A 74 -13.26 20.12 -12.28
C ILE A 74 -14.73 19.71 -12.30
N ASN A 75 -15.62 20.66 -12.08
CA ASN A 75 -17.05 20.41 -11.96
C ASN A 75 -17.85 21.71 -12.17
N PRO A 76 -18.72 21.77 -13.21
CA PRO A 76 -19.06 20.70 -14.14
C PRO A 76 -18.20 20.68 -15.42
N PHE A 77 -18.31 19.60 -16.17
CA PHE A 77 -17.99 19.58 -17.60
C PHE A 77 -19.25 19.80 -18.44
N ALA A 78 -19.15 20.61 -19.49
CA ALA A 78 -20.15 20.70 -20.54
C ALA A 78 -19.75 19.86 -21.75
N PHE A 79 -20.74 19.42 -22.49
CA PHE A 79 -20.55 18.60 -23.69
C PHE A 79 -21.29 19.26 -24.87
N ALA A 80 -20.54 19.62 -25.90
CA ALA A 80 -21.08 20.18 -27.11
C ALA A 80 -20.31 19.65 -28.31
N GLU A 81 -21.01 19.27 -29.38
CA GLU A 81 -20.41 18.76 -30.62
C GLU A 81 -19.41 17.63 -30.42
N TYR A 82 -19.72 16.71 -29.49
CA TYR A 82 -18.86 15.61 -29.04
C TYR A 82 -17.57 16.02 -28.31
N LEU A 83 -17.38 17.32 -28.03
CA LEU A 83 -16.26 17.83 -27.26
C LEU A 83 -16.65 18.01 -25.81
N MET A 84 -15.65 17.93 -24.93
CA MET A 84 -15.77 18.06 -23.48
C MET A 84 -15.06 19.32 -23.02
N TYR A 85 -15.81 20.22 -22.39
CA TYR A 85 -15.33 21.53 -21.93
C TYR A 85 -15.39 21.61 -20.40
N PRO A 86 -14.26 21.82 -19.70
CA PRO A 86 -14.29 22.18 -18.29
C PRO A 86 -14.86 23.59 -18.14
N LEU A 87 -15.88 23.77 -17.30
CA LEU A 87 -16.51 25.06 -17.08
C LEU A 87 -16.07 25.74 -15.81
N ASP A 88 -15.83 24.96 -14.76
CA ASP A 88 -15.38 25.47 -13.46
C ASP A 88 -14.37 24.50 -12.87
N GLY A 89 -13.44 25.05 -12.07
CA GLY A 89 -12.41 24.26 -11.44
C GLY A 89 -11.88 24.91 -10.18
N LEU A 90 -11.62 24.07 -9.18
CA LEU A 90 -10.95 24.45 -7.95
C LEU A 90 -9.58 23.74 -7.90
N CYS A 91 -8.52 24.52 -7.70
CA CYS A 91 -7.19 23.96 -7.50
C CYS A 91 -6.60 24.49 -6.20
N ARG A 92 -6.22 23.57 -5.31
CA ARG A 92 -5.37 23.88 -4.17
C ARG A 92 -3.96 23.41 -4.45
N PHE A 93 -3.01 24.27 -4.18
CA PHE A 93 -1.60 23.97 -4.39
C PHE A 93 -0.74 24.55 -3.27
N ALA A 94 0.41 23.94 -3.06
CA ALA A 94 1.41 24.38 -2.09
C ALA A 94 2.79 24.49 -2.75
N LEU A 95 3.68 25.23 -2.11
CA LEU A 95 5.10 25.18 -2.49
C LEU A 95 5.67 23.80 -2.15
N PRO A 96 6.54 23.22 -3.00
CA PRO A 96 7.15 21.95 -2.72
C PRO A 96 7.91 22.02 -1.39
N GLN A 97 7.49 21.24 -0.41
CA GLN A 97 8.29 21.05 0.79
C GLN A 97 9.47 20.13 0.40
N ARG A 98 10.63 20.74 0.16
CA ARG A 98 11.87 20.01 -0.20
C ARG A 98 12.47 19.25 0.98
N GLN A 99 11.65 18.64 1.81
CA GLN A 99 12.12 17.56 2.65
C GLN A 99 12.04 16.27 1.85
N ALA A 100 13.06 16.06 1.02
CA ALA A 100 13.34 14.71 0.55
C ALA A 100 13.73 13.90 1.80
N VAL A 101 12.75 13.33 2.47
CA VAL A 101 13.02 12.21 3.38
C VAL A 101 13.61 11.14 2.48
N PRO A 102 14.91 10.83 2.59
CA PRO A 102 15.52 9.83 1.72
C PRO A 102 14.76 8.54 1.93
N ARG A 103 14.09 8.06 0.87
CA ARG A 103 13.44 6.76 0.93
C ARG A 103 14.52 5.72 1.20
N PRO A 104 14.37 4.87 2.21
CA PRO A 104 15.37 3.88 2.55
C PRO A 104 15.38 2.74 1.54
N ALA A 105 15.68 3.04 0.26
CA ALA A 105 15.69 2.06 -0.84
C ALA A 105 16.59 0.86 -0.54
N ALA A 106 17.69 1.07 0.17
CA ALA A 106 18.57 -0.01 0.61
C ALA A 106 17.89 -1.00 1.59
N LYS A 107 16.84 -0.58 2.30
CA LYS A 107 16.09 -1.47 3.19
C LYS A 107 15.09 -2.36 2.44
N ILE A 108 14.70 -1.98 1.22
CA ILE A 108 13.81 -2.80 0.39
C ILE A 108 14.47 -4.13 0.04
N GLU A 109 15.78 -4.12 -0.24
CA GLU A 109 16.54 -5.35 -0.49
C GLU A 109 16.47 -6.32 0.69
N LYS A 110 16.60 -5.79 1.92
CA LYS A 110 16.49 -6.56 3.16
C LYS A 110 15.08 -7.11 3.41
N LEU A 111 14.06 -6.40 2.95
CA LEU A 111 12.67 -6.84 3.02
C LEU A 111 12.38 -7.99 2.05
N LEU A 112 12.89 -7.88 0.81
CA LEU A 112 12.62 -8.84 -0.27
C LEU A 112 13.53 -10.07 -0.21
N HIS A 113 14.80 -9.90 0.20
CA HIS A 113 15.82 -10.94 0.27
C HIS A 113 16.50 -10.93 1.65
N PRO A 114 15.75 -11.20 2.73
CA PRO A 114 16.31 -11.17 4.08
C PRO A 114 17.35 -12.28 4.26
N ALA A 115 18.47 -11.98 4.89
CA ALA A 115 19.43 -12.96 5.33
C ALA A 115 19.03 -13.60 6.67
N SER A 116 18.21 -12.93 7.48
CA SER A 116 17.71 -13.42 8.75
C SER A 116 16.26 -12.99 8.97
N ILE A 117 15.45 -13.88 9.54
CA ILE A 117 14.01 -13.65 9.78
C ILE A 117 13.69 -13.93 11.23
N GLY A 118 13.01 -12.97 11.90
CA GLY A 118 12.38 -13.19 13.19
C GLY A 118 10.86 -13.33 13.06
N ILE A 119 10.22 -14.11 13.91
CA ILE A 119 8.77 -14.26 13.92
C ILE A 119 8.25 -14.20 15.36
N ILE A 120 7.34 -13.27 15.62
CA ILE A 120 6.57 -13.19 16.88
C ILE A 120 5.16 -13.71 16.64
N GLY A 121 4.59 -14.43 17.60
CA GLY A 121 3.23 -14.94 17.53
C GLY A 121 3.11 -16.35 16.95
N VAL A 122 4.19 -17.12 16.94
CA VAL A 122 4.17 -18.54 16.57
C VAL A 122 3.61 -19.37 17.74
N SER A 123 2.52 -20.11 17.53
CA SER A 123 1.98 -21.02 18.53
C SER A 123 2.69 -22.40 18.50
N ALA A 124 3.01 -22.92 19.67
CA ALA A 124 3.52 -24.29 19.81
C ALA A 124 2.45 -25.35 19.71
N LYS A 125 1.22 -25.02 20.11
CA LYS A 125 0.11 -25.98 20.29
C LYS A 125 -0.89 -25.95 19.14
N GLU A 126 -1.10 -24.80 18.55
CA GLU A 126 -2.19 -24.57 17.60
C GLU A 126 -1.66 -24.10 16.23
N HIS A 127 -2.44 -24.40 15.18
CA HIS A 127 -2.24 -23.81 13.87
C HIS A 127 -2.77 -22.39 13.85
N ASN A 128 -1.88 -21.42 14.13
CA ASN A 128 -2.18 -19.99 13.99
C ASN A 128 -1.42 -19.37 12.82
N VAL A 129 -1.69 -18.10 12.54
CA VAL A 129 -1.07 -17.37 11.42
C VAL A 129 0.46 -17.40 11.49
N GLY A 130 1.05 -17.15 12.67
CA GLY A 130 2.50 -17.22 12.87
C GLY A 130 3.09 -18.60 12.54
N ARG A 131 2.37 -19.68 12.92
CA ARG A 131 2.79 -21.04 12.59
C ARG A 131 2.68 -21.37 11.11
N ILE A 132 1.67 -20.86 10.43
CA ILE A 132 1.51 -20.99 8.97
C ILE A 132 2.66 -20.28 8.26
N ILE A 133 2.98 -19.04 8.67
CA ILE A 133 4.09 -18.25 8.11
C ILE A 133 5.40 -19.01 8.28
N LEU A 134 5.70 -19.51 9.48
CA LEU A 134 6.91 -20.31 9.74
C LEU A 134 7.00 -21.52 8.80
N LYS A 135 5.93 -22.29 8.68
CA LYS A 135 5.90 -23.45 7.80
C LYS A 135 6.13 -23.08 6.33
N ASN A 136 5.52 -21.99 5.87
CA ASN A 136 5.70 -21.54 4.50
C ASN A 136 7.14 -21.09 4.22
N ILE A 137 7.79 -20.39 5.16
CA ILE A 137 9.19 -19.99 5.05
C ILE A 137 10.09 -21.22 4.91
N LEU A 138 9.91 -22.23 5.77
CA LEU A 138 10.69 -23.46 5.74
C LEU A 138 10.40 -24.30 4.48
N ALA A 139 9.13 -24.39 4.07
CA ALA A 139 8.73 -25.13 2.87
C ALA A 139 9.29 -24.54 1.57
N ASN A 140 9.54 -23.21 1.55
CA ASN A 140 10.21 -22.53 0.44
C ASN A 140 11.75 -22.61 0.50
N GLY A 141 12.31 -23.44 1.40
CA GLY A 141 13.74 -23.74 1.44
C GLY A 141 14.59 -22.71 2.19
N PHE A 142 13.98 -21.83 2.99
CA PHE A 142 14.76 -20.93 3.83
C PHE A 142 15.45 -21.71 4.95
N ASP A 143 16.73 -21.41 5.21
CA ASP A 143 17.53 -22.10 6.21
C ASP A 143 16.97 -21.89 7.63
N PRO A 144 16.57 -22.97 8.35
CA PRO A 144 16.06 -22.87 9.71
C PRO A 144 17.02 -22.20 10.69
N ALA A 145 18.34 -22.32 10.47
CA ALA A 145 19.37 -21.68 11.31
C ALA A 145 19.37 -20.15 11.20
N ARG A 146 18.73 -19.61 10.17
CA ARG A 146 18.58 -18.18 9.89
C ARG A 146 17.20 -17.63 10.27
N VAL A 147 16.37 -18.46 10.87
CA VAL A 147 15.06 -18.08 11.41
C VAL A 147 15.12 -18.09 12.94
N LEU A 148 14.55 -17.08 13.57
CA LEU A 148 14.43 -16.97 15.03
C LEU A 148 12.96 -16.77 15.42
N ILE A 149 12.44 -17.62 16.28
CA ILE A 149 11.11 -17.44 16.86
C ILE A 149 11.25 -16.66 18.17
N ILE A 150 10.41 -15.67 18.39
CA ILE A 150 10.34 -14.99 19.68
C ILE A 150 9.11 -15.51 20.42
N HIS A 151 9.34 -16.32 21.45
CA HIS A 151 8.26 -16.93 22.22
C HIS A 151 8.70 -17.25 23.66
N PRO A 152 7.99 -16.78 24.70
CA PRO A 152 8.28 -17.12 26.08
C PRO A 152 8.00 -18.60 26.34
N GLY A 153 8.94 -19.30 26.95
CA GLY A 153 8.74 -20.67 27.45
C GLY A 153 8.95 -21.82 26.45
N ILE A 154 9.43 -21.52 25.22
CA ILE A 154 9.78 -22.53 24.21
C ILE A 154 11.22 -22.33 23.78
N LYS A 155 11.95 -23.41 23.58
CA LYS A 155 13.34 -23.36 23.09
C LYS A 155 13.46 -23.59 21.58
N GLN A 156 12.49 -24.30 21.00
CA GLN A 156 12.52 -24.69 19.59
C GLN A 156 11.13 -25.08 19.10
N ILE A 157 10.83 -24.74 17.84
CA ILE A 157 9.63 -25.16 17.09
C ILE A 157 10.05 -25.58 15.69
N ASP A 158 9.67 -26.77 15.22
CA ASP A 158 9.96 -27.30 13.86
C ASP A 158 11.43 -27.16 13.44
N GLY A 159 12.35 -27.38 14.39
CA GLY A 159 13.80 -27.24 14.12
C GLY A 159 14.34 -25.80 14.19
N VAL A 160 13.49 -24.82 14.40
CA VAL A 160 13.87 -23.40 14.51
C VAL A 160 14.03 -23.01 15.96
N ALA A 161 15.14 -22.37 16.29
CA ALA A 161 15.44 -21.87 17.64
C ALA A 161 14.46 -20.77 18.07
N ALA A 162 14.17 -20.72 19.38
CA ALA A 162 13.32 -19.68 19.95
C ALA A 162 14.06 -18.90 21.03
N ALA A 163 13.93 -17.58 20.98
CA ALA A 163 14.34 -16.64 22.01
C ALA A 163 13.14 -16.32 22.94
N PRO A 164 13.36 -16.14 24.25
CA PRO A 164 12.27 -15.92 25.19
C PRO A 164 11.60 -14.55 25.06
N SER A 165 12.30 -13.54 24.55
CA SER A 165 11.81 -12.18 24.39
C SER A 165 12.63 -11.41 23.36
N LEU A 166 12.20 -10.19 22.99
CA LEU A 166 12.97 -9.28 22.14
C LEU A 166 14.34 -8.95 22.76
N ASP A 167 14.47 -8.95 24.10
CA ASP A 167 15.73 -8.68 24.79
C ASP A 167 16.81 -9.72 24.52
N ALA A 168 16.41 -10.92 24.17
CA ALA A 168 17.34 -12.01 23.88
C ALA A 168 17.87 -12.00 22.43
N ILE A 169 17.42 -11.07 21.60
CA ILE A 169 17.93 -10.89 20.22
C ILE A 169 19.32 -10.27 20.31
N GLN A 170 20.34 -11.01 19.89
CA GLN A 170 21.75 -10.61 19.98
C GLN A 170 22.24 -9.86 18.72
N GLN A 171 21.58 -10.08 17.59
CA GLN A 171 21.96 -9.47 16.31
C GLN A 171 20.72 -8.89 15.63
N LYS A 172 20.89 -7.73 15.02
CA LYS A 172 19.82 -7.10 14.24
C LYS A 172 19.36 -8.02 13.13
N LEU A 173 18.05 -8.20 13.02
CA LEU A 173 17.43 -9.03 11.99
C LEU A 173 17.19 -8.22 10.72
N ASP A 174 17.25 -8.88 9.54
CA ASP A 174 16.86 -8.22 8.28
C ASP A 174 15.35 -8.03 8.20
N LEU A 175 14.59 -9.01 8.68
CA LEU A 175 13.13 -8.99 8.66
C LEU A 175 12.56 -9.51 9.99
N LEU A 176 11.60 -8.80 10.55
CA LEU A 176 10.82 -9.26 11.72
C LEU A 176 9.33 -9.28 11.35
N ILE A 177 8.67 -10.42 11.58
CA ILE A 177 7.26 -10.62 11.28
C ILE A 177 6.47 -10.66 12.59
N LEU A 178 5.48 -9.80 12.73
CA LEU A 178 4.60 -9.71 13.89
C LEU A 178 3.24 -10.30 13.54
N ALA A 179 2.99 -11.57 13.95
CA ALA A 179 1.72 -12.26 13.77
C ALA A 179 0.98 -12.35 15.11
N VAL A 180 0.62 -11.19 15.65
CA VAL A 180 0.00 -11.02 16.97
C VAL A 180 -1.31 -10.23 16.85
N SER A 181 -2.06 -10.10 17.96
CA SER A 181 -3.26 -9.27 18.00
C SER A 181 -2.94 -7.77 17.87
N ALA A 182 -3.89 -6.99 17.37
CA ALA A 182 -3.73 -5.57 17.08
C ALA A 182 -3.31 -4.73 18.31
N ASP A 183 -3.80 -5.08 19.48
CA ASP A 183 -3.49 -4.43 20.77
C ASP A 183 -2.02 -4.52 21.17
N GLN A 184 -1.29 -5.53 20.71
CA GLN A 184 0.13 -5.75 21.02
C GLN A 184 1.07 -5.02 20.06
N ILE A 185 0.60 -4.63 18.88
CA ILE A 185 1.43 -4.11 17.79
C ILE A 185 2.16 -2.83 18.21
N GLN A 186 1.45 -1.87 18.81
CA GLN A 186 2.04 -0.56 19.14
C GLN A 186 3.25 -0.68 20.07
N GLU A 187 3.12 -1.50 21.11
CA GLU A 187 4.19 -1.71 22.08
C GLU A 187 5.39 -2.42 21.45
N LEU A 188 5.14 -3.49 20.68
CA LEU A 188 6.20 -4.24 20.00
C LEU A 188 6.95 -3.38 18.97
N VAL A 189 6.24 -2.57 18.18
CA VAL A 189 6.87 -1.66 17.21
C VAL A 189 7.74 -0.62 17.91
N ASN A 190 7.29 -0.05 19.03
CA ASN A 190 8.08 0.89 19.81
C ASN A 190 9.38 0.23 20.31
N GLN A 191 9.29 -0.96 20.93
CA GLN A 191 10.46 -1.68 21.42
C GLN A 191 11.45 -2.05 20.30
N ILE A 192 10.94 -2.48 19.14
CA ILE A 192 11.76 -2.82 17.97
C ILE A 192 12.47 -1.58 17.43
N SER A 193 11.76 -0.45 17.34
CA SER A 193 12.31 0.81 16.83
C SER A 193 13.34 1.43 17.77
N GLU A 194 13.04 1.51 19.06
CA GLU A 194 13.93 2.11 20.07
C GLU A 194 15.27 1.36 20.18
N ARG A 195 15.24 0.05 19.97
CA ARG A 195 16.41 -0.82 20.10
C ARG A 195 17.04 -1.21 18.77
N ASP A 196 16.49 -0.74 17.68
CA ASP A 196 16.95 -1.04 16.29
C ASP A 196 17.12 -2.54 16.02
N LEU A 197 16.12 -3.33 16.38
CA LEU A 197 16.20 -4.80 16.35
C LEU A 197 16.01 -5.40 14.95
N ALA A 198 15.43 -4.67 14.00
CA ALA A 198 15.21 -5.15 12.65
C ALA A 198 15.36 -4.03 11.61
N GLU A 199 15.78 -4.39 10.39
CA GLU A 199 15.83 -3.47 9.24
C GLU A 199 14.44 -3.24 8.63
N SER A 200 13.60 -4.28 8.64
CA SER A 200 12.25 -4.25 8.11
C SER A 200 11.29 -5.03 9.00
N VAL A 201 10.03 -4.62 9.04
CA VAL A 201 8.98 -5.27 9.82
C VAL A 201 7.77 -5.52 8.93
N ILE A 202 7.20 -6.73 9.00
CA ILE A 202 5.90 -7.06 8.42
C ILE A 202 4.90 -7.24 9.55
N LEU A 203 3.80 -6.51 9.49
CA LEU A 203 2.69 -6.63 10.45
C LEU A 203 1.59 -7.48 9.85
N VAL A 204 1.19 -8.54 10.57
CA VAL A 204 0.08 -9.43 10.23
C VAL A 204 -0.86 -9.51 11.45
N PRO A 205 -1.50 -8.38 11.80
CA PRO A 205 -2.35 -8.32 12.99
C PRO A 205 -3.69 -9.02 12.76
N GLY A 206 -4.15 -9.80 13.72
CA GLY A 206 -5.53 -10.21 13.78
C GLY A 206 -6.40 -9.11 14.41
N GLY A 207 -7.59 -8.85 13.84
CA GLY A 207 -8.56 -7.93 14.42
C GLY A 207 -8.44 -6.45 14.03
N MET A 208 -7.57 -6.10 13.07
CA MET A 208 -7.48 -4.74 12.52
C MET A 208 -8.54 -4.55 11.41
N GLY A 209 -9.67 -3.93 11.74
CA GLY A 209 -10.70 -3.59 10.75
C GLY A 209 -11.51 -4.78 10.20
N GLU A 210 -11.29 -5.98 10.71
CA GLU A 210 -12.01 -7.19 10.31
C GLU A 210 -13.31 -7.39 11.07
N VAL A 211 -13.50 -6.68 12.18
CA VAL A 211 -14.70 -6.72 13.03
C VAL A 211 -15.38 -5.36 13.01
N LEU A 212 -16.70 -5.32 12.77
CA LEU A 212 -17.51 -4.10 12.85
C LEU A 212 -17.31 -3.44 14.22
N GLY A 213 -16.71 -2.21 14.24
CA GLY A 213 -16.45 -1.45 15.47
C GLY A 213 -14.98 -1.47 15.94
N SER A 214 -14.05 -2.09 15.23
CA SER A 214 -12.61 -1.90 15.43
C SER A 214 -12.16 -0.68 14.62
N GLU A 215 -12.13 0.50 15.22
CA GLU A 215 -11.49 1.71 14.68
C GLU A 215 -10.01 1.75 15.03
#